data_8223d973274552b3287f731b5783d12b
#
_entry.id   8223d973274552b3287f731b5783d12b
#
_cell.length_a   1.000
_cell.length_b   1.000
_cell.length_c   1.000
_cell.angle_alpha   90.00
_cell.angle_beta   90.00
_cell.angle_gamma   90.00
#
_symmetry.space_group_name_H-M   'P 1'
#
loop_
_entity.id
_entity.type
_entity.pdbx_description
1 polymer ?
#
loop_
_entity_poly.entity_id
_entity_poly.type
_entity_poly.pdbx_seq_one_letter_code
_entity_poly.pdbx_strand_id
1 'polypeptide(L)'
;LLPVIPANGGTLLPETQRYDLSYQLYQEDDDRMRIESWYVRGNADFGDLGSFRFQYLNDAISGASPTGALSGGVQPFYAELEDVREGILGAYAHQFGDHRVEMELSYSEEDDYISRGLALSDSIELNDKNTTLSFGLNLLDDTVKVHLLDDKEKNSFDFFTGVSQIIDKNTVVSANLTLGFNDGYLNDAYEVV
;
A
#
# COMPACT_ATOMS: atom_id res chain seq x y z
N LEU A 1 22.78 6.89 -16.62
CA LEU A 1 23.93 7.43 -15.86
C LEU A 1 23.62 7.20 -14.40
N LEU A 2 24.34 6.28 -13.75
CA LEU A 2 24.26 6.11 -12.30
C LEU A 2 24.73 7.41 -11.64
N PRO A 3 24.10 7.89 -10.57
CA PRO A 3 24.56 9.06 -9.85
C PRO A 3 25.98 8.82 -9.35
N VAL A 4 26.88 9.76 -9.66
CA VAL A 4 28.23 9.77 -9.11
C VAL A 4 28.11 10.15 -7.65
N ILE A 5 28.29 9.17 -6.76
CA ILE A 5 28.39 9.43 -5.32
C ILE A 5 29.66 10.28 -5.11
N PRO A 6 29.57 11.49 -4.56
CA PRO A 6 30.76 12.29 -4.29
C PRO A 6 31.67 11.54 -3.32
N ALA A 7 32.92 11.35 -3.67
CA ALA A 7 33.93 10.65 -2.88
C ALA A 7 34.46 11.46 -1.68
N ASN A 8 33.69 12.40 -1.16
CA ASN A 8 33.99 13.08 0.10
C ASN A 8 33.29 12.30 1.20
N GLY A 9 34.05 11.71 2.13
CA GLY A 9 33.61 10.92 3.27
C GLY A 9 32.69 11.64 4.27
N GLY A 10 31.72 12.41 3.79
CA GLY A 10 30.63 12.97 4.53
C GLY A 10 29.60 11.87 4.80
N THR A 11 29.17 11.70 6.01
CA THR A 11 27.99 10.91 6.40
C THR A 11 26.81 11.35 5.52
N LEU A 12 26.17 10.40 4.80
CA LEU A 12 24.92 10.62 4.08
C LEU A 12 23.80 10.84 5.13
N LEU A 13 23.72 12.05 5.67
CA LEU A 13 22.65 12.43 6.58
C LEU A 13 21.54 13.12 5.78
N PRO A 14 20.27 12.82 6.07
CA PRO A 14 19.17 13.52 5.44
C PRO A 14 19.16 15.01 5.86
N GLU A 15 18.78 15.89 4.94
CA GLU A 15 18.58 17.32 5.20
C GLU A 15 17.37 17.54 6.11
N THR A 16 16.31 16.75 5.88
CA THR A 16 15.14 16.72 6.74
C THR A 16 14.66 15.28 6.95
N GLN A 17 14.08 15.06 8.13
CA GLN A 17 13.49 13.76 8.46
C GLN A 17 12.25 13.95 9.31
N ARG A 18 11.27 13.07 9.10
CA ARG A 18 10.02 13.04 9.86
C ARG A 18 9.64 11.61 10.17
N TYR A 19 9.21 11.38 11.41
CA TYR A 19 8.70 10.10 11.87
C TYR A 19 7.32 10.30 12.47
N ASP A 20 6.41 9.43 12.12
CA ASP A 20 5.04 9.41 12.63
C ASP A 20 4.75 8.03 13.23
N LEU A 21 4.19 8.02 14.43
CA LEU A 21 3.67 6.84 15.10
C LEU A 21 2.17 7.02 15.28
N SER A 22 1.39 6.04 14.85
CA SER A 22 -0.06 6.05 14.98
C SER A 22 -0.55 4.74 15.57
N TYR A 23 -1.53 4.84 16.45
CA TYR A 23 -2.30 3.72 16.94
C TYR A 23 -3.78 3.95 16.60
N GLN A 24 -4.42 2.94 16.09
CA GLN A 24 -5.85 2.95 15.79
C GLN A 24 -6.51 1.78 16.48
N LEU A 25 -7.64 2.04 17.11
CA LEU A 25 -8.54 1.01 17.63
C LEU A 25 -9.90 1.17 16.94
N TYR A 26 -10.34 0.11 16.30
CA TYR A 26 -11.72 -0.05 15.82
C TYR A 26 -12.38 -1.17 16.62
N GLN A 27 -13.59 -0.92 17.13
CA GLN A 27 -14.36 -1.92 17.85
C GLN A 27 -15.83 -1.77 17.50
N GLU A 28 -16.45 -2.87 17.12
CA GLU A 28 -17.90 -2.95 16.92
C GLU A 28 -18.64 -3.23 18.24
N ASP A 29 -19.91 -2.85 18.27
CA ASP A 29 -20.80 -3.19 19.37
C ASP A 29 -20.94 -4.72 19.51
N ASP A 30 -21.13 -5.19 20.73
CA ASP A 30 -21.27 -6.61 21.09
C ASP A 30 -20.00 -7.45 20.81
N ASP A 31 -18.82 -6.83 20.84
CA ASP A 31 -17.51 -7.48 20.64
C ASP A 31 -17.41 -8.33 19.36
N ARG A 32 -18.15 -7.94 18.32
CA ARG A 32 -18.18 -8.67 17.04
C ARG A 32 -16.89 -8.58 16.27
N MET A 33 -16.26 -7.41 16.28
CA MET A 33 -14.97 -7.18 15.61
C MET A 33 -14.17 -6.16 16.41
N ARG A 34 -12.90 -6.45 16.61
CA ARG A 34 -11.91 -5.53 17.16
C ARG A 34 -10.65 -5.56 16.31
N ILE A 35 -10.20 -4.38 15.90
CA ILE A 35 -8.97 -4.21 15.11
C ILE A 35 -8.08 -3.23 15.86
N GLU A 36 -6.84 -3.65 16.12
CA GLU A 36 -5.80 -2.84 16.72
C GLU A 36 -4.66 -2.68 15.72
N SER A 37 -4.41 -1.45 15.27
CA SER A 37 -3.41 -1.16 14.25
C SER A 37 -2.33 -0.22 14.77
N TRP A 38 -1.09 -0.58 14.53
CA TRP A 38 0.09 0.25 14.77
C TRP A 38 0.76 0.59 13.46
N TYR A 39 1.05 1.87 13.28
CA TYR A 39 1.77 2.37 12.11
C TYR A 39 3.00 3.12 12.55
N VAL A 40 4.15 2.76 11.99
CA VAL A 40 5.39 3.53 12.08
C VAL A 40 5.74 3.99 10.67
N ARG A 41 5.87 5.29 10.47
CA ARG A 41 6.22 5.88 9.18
C ARG A 41 7.44 6.76 9.33
N GLY A 42 8.30 6.77 8.33
CA GLY A 42 9.42 7.68 8.25
C GLY A 42 9.62 8.20 6.85
N ASN A 43 10.00 9.46 6.77
CA ASN A 43 10.43 10.13 5.55
C ASN A 43 11.79 10.77 5.81
N ALA A 44 12.72 10.62 4.88
CA ALA A 44 14.02 11.23 4.91
C ALA A 44 14.28 11.89 3.55
N ASP A 45 14.59 13.17 3.53
CA ASP A 45 14.94 13.93 2.34
C ASP A 45 16.45 14.16 2.31
N PHE A 46 17.08 13.85 1.20
CA PHE A 46 18.52 13.95 0.99
C PHE A 46 18.86 15.04 -0.05
N GLY A 47 17.94 15.99 -0.26
CA GLY A 47 18.09 17.08 -1.23
C GLY A 47 18.19 16.53 -2.65
N ASP A 48 19.27 16.91 -3.36
CA ASP A 48 19.52 16.48 -4.74
C ASP A 48 19.65 14.96 -4.91
N LEU A 49 19.85 14.21 -3.84
CA LEU A 49 19.93 12.75 -3.88
C LEU A 49 18.54 12.08 -3.84
N GLY A 50 17.47 12.85 -3.63
CA GLY A 50 16.12 12.33 -3.57
C GLY A 50 15.62 12.08 -2.16
N SER A 51 14.52 11.38 -2.04
CA SER A 51 13.86 11.12 -0.75
C SER A 51 13.53 9.64 -0.57
N PHE A 52 13.58 9.18 0.67
CA PHE A 52 13.22 7.84 1.05
C PHE A 52 12.03 7.88 2.02
N ARG A 53 11.07 6.99 1.81
CA ARG A 53 9.91 6.77 2.67
C ARG A 53 9.85 5.31 3.07
N PHE A 54 9.51 5.06 4.33
CA PHE A 54 9.17 3.72 4.78
C PHE A 54 7.91 3.73 5.63
N GLN A 55 7.25 2.58 5.69
CA GLN A 55 6.13 2.32 6.58
C GLN A 55 6.22 0.90 7.10
N TYR A 56 5.96 0.72 8.38
CA TYR A 56 5.66 -0.55 9.01
C TYR A 56 4.23 -0.51 9.54
N LEU A 57 3.52 -1.58 9.35
CA LEU A 57 2.16 -1.81 9.84
C LEU A 57 2.17 -3.12 10.64
N ASN A 58 1.56 -3.08 11.82
CA ASN A 58 1.09 -4.26 12.53
C ASN A 58 -0.38 -4.08 12.83
N ASP A 59 -1.19 -5.01 12.37
CA ASP A 59 -2.65 -4.96 12.41
C ASP A 59 -3.16 -6.28 12.99
N ALA A 60 -3.75 -6.21 14.17
CA ALA A 60 -4.31 -7.39 14.84
C ALA A 60 -5.84 -7.32 14.76
N ILE A 61 -6.45 -8.30 14.14
CA ILE A 61 -7.88 -8.45 13.95
C ILE A 61 -8.35 -9.58 14.83
N SER A 62 -9.33 -9.31 15.70
CA SER A 62 -10.01 -10.34 16.45
C SER A 62 -11.53 -10.12 16.37
N GLY A 63 -12.28 -11.20 16.32
CA GLY A 63 -13.73 -11.08 16.22
C GLY A 63 -14.44 -12.39 15.94
N ALA A 64 -15.73 -12.28 15.68
CA ALA A 64 -16.58 -13.40 15.30
C ALA A 64 -17.23 -13.11 13.95
N SER A 65 -16.93 -13.95 12.97
CA SER A 65 -17.52 -13.83 11.63
C SER A 65 -18.73 -14.73 11.45
N PRO A 66 -19.75 -14.29 10.67
CA PRO A 66 -20.85 -15.16 10.27
C PRO A 66 -20.34 -16.35 9.44
N THR A 67 -20.75 -17.56 9.80
CA THR A 67 -20.31 -18.82 9.15
C THR A 67 -21.05 -19.13 7.85
N GLY A 68 -21.43 -18.13 7.06
CA GLY A 68 -22.08 -18.35 5.76
C GLY A 68 -23.49 -18.93 5.80
N ALA A 69 -24.21 -18.79 6.93
CA ALA A 69 -25.62 -19.21 7.01
C ALA A 69 -26.47 -18.45 6.00
N LEU A 70 -27.36 -19.17 5.31
CA LEU A 70 -28.30 -18.56 4.35
C LEU A 70 -29.15 -17.49 5.07
N SER A 71 -29.47 -16.42 4.35
CA SER A 71 -30.30 -15.33 4.83
C SER A 71 -31.61 -15.84 5.41
N GLY A 72 -31.89 -15.55 6.71
CA GLY A 72 -33.04 -16.05 7.45
C GLY A 72 -32.84 -17.38 8.20
N GLY A 73 -31.64 -18.01 8.09
CA GLY A 73 -31.27 -19.17 8.89
C GLY A 73 -30.82 -18.76 10.31
N VAL A 74 -30.98 -19.68 11.28
CA VAL A 74 -30.40 -19.52 12.62
C VAL A 74 -28.90 -19.84 12.50
N GLN A 75 -28.04 -18.91 12.85
CA GLN A 75 -26.60 -19.12 12.88
C GLN A 75 -26.22 -19.88 14.15
N PRO A 76 -25.78 -21.14 14.06
CA PRO A 76 -25.59 -22.00 15.24
C PRO A 76 -24.36 -21.61 16.07
N PHE A 77 -23.36 -20.94 15.46
CA PHE A 77 -22.12 -20.47 16.11
C PHE A 77 -21.47 -19.39 15.27
N TYR A 78 -20.60 -18.59 15.88
CA TYR A 78 -19.69 -17.69 15.19
C TYR A 78 -18.33 -18.39 15.06
N ALA A 79 -17.67 -18.22 13.93
CA ALA A 79 -16.27 -18.57 13.82
C ALA A 79 -15.44 -17.47 14.50
N GLU A 80 -14.64 -17.83 15.48
CA GLU A 80 -13.64 -16.91 16.03
C GLU A 80 -12.59 -16.64 14.96
N LEU A 81 -12.38 -15.37 14.66
CA LEU A 81 -11.36 -14.90 13.75
C LEU A 81 -10.30 -14.20 14.59
N GLU A 82 -9.08 -14.71 14.55
CA GLU A 82 -7.88 -14.04 15.05
C GLU A 82 -6.86 -14.06 13.92
N ASP A 83 -6.42 -12.90 13.50
CA ASP A 83 -5.40 -12.76 12.48
C ASP A 83 -4.50 -11.57 12.79
N VAL A 84 -3.22 -11.68 12.45
CA VAL A 84 -2.22 -10.62 12.62
C VAL A 84 -1.55 -10.39 11.30
N ARG A 85 -1.71 -9.17 10.80
CA ARG A 85 -1.04 -8.70 9.60
C ARG A 85 0.21 -7.91 9.97
N GLU A 86 1.32 -8.28 9.39
CA GLU A 86 2.53 -7.49 9.40
C GLU A 86 2.84 -7.00 7.97
N GLY A 87 3.14 -5.70 7.84
CA GLY A 87 3.45 -5.11 6.55
C GLY A 87 4.62 -4.14 6.62
N ILE A 88 5.47 -4.17 5.61
CA ILE A 88 6.56 -3.23 5.42
C ILE A 88 6.55 -2.68 4.00
N LEU A 89 6.83 -1.40 3.88
CA LEU A 89 6.93 -0.69 2.62
C LEU A 89 8.15 0.22 2.65
N GLY A 90 8.90 0.25 1.55
CA GLY A 90 9.99 1.19 1.32
C GLY A 90 9.88 1.81 -0.06
N ALA A 91 9.99 3.13 -0.15
CA ALA A 91 9.94 3.85 -1.41
C ALA A 91 11.09 4.85 -1.53
N TYR A 92 11.61 4.98 -2.73
CA TYR A 92 12.62 5.97 -3.08
C TYR A 92 12.13 6.81 -4.24
N ALA A 93 12.19 8.13 -4.08
CA ALA A 93 11.82 9.08 -5.11
C ALA A 93 12.97 10.01 -5.44
N HIS A 94 13.10 10.33 -6.73
CA HIS A 94 14.12 11.25 -7.23
C HIS A 94 13.55 12.19 -8.29
N GLN A 95 14.03 13.44 -8.27
CA GLN A 95 13.61 14.47 -9.22
C GLN A 95 14.57 14.54 -10.41
N PHE A 96 14.06 14.35 -11.63
CA PHE A 96 14.79 14.47 -12.90
C PHE A 96 14.19 15.60 -13.74
N GLY A 97 14.62 16.83 -13.50
CA GLY A 97 14.00 18.00 -14.13
C GLY A 97 12.55 18.15 -13.67
N ASP A 98 11.60 18.11 -14.60
CA ASP A 98 10.17 18.20 -14.30
C ASP A 98 9.53 16.85 -13.92
N HIS A 99 10.27 15.75 -13.95
CA HIS A 99 9.84 14.40 -13.62
C HIS A 99 10.20 14.04 -12.18
N ARG A 100 9.23 13.58 -11.40
CA ARG A 100 9.44 12.96 -10.10
C ARG A 100 9.13 11.47 -10.22
N VAL A 101 10.18 10.66 -10.29
CA VAL A 101 10.08 9.21 -10.39
C VAL A 101 10.17 8.59 -9.00
N GLU A 102 9.25 7.68 -8.66
CA GLU A 102 9.27 6.92 -7.42
C GLU A 102 9.19 5.42 -7.70
N MET A 103 9.97 4.65 -6.97
CA MET A 103 9.90 3.19 -6.91
C MET A 103 9.57 2.78 -5.47
N GLU A 104 8.57 1.93 -5.32
CA GLU A 104 8.11 1.40 -4.04
C GLU A 104 8.16 -0.12 -4.05
N LEU A 105 8.64 -0.70 -2.97
CA LEU A 105 8.59 -2.13 -2.68
C LEU A 105 7.77 -2.34 -1.42
N SER A 106 6.90 -3.35 -1.45
CA SER A 106 6.06 -3.72 -0.31
C SER A 106 6.07 -5.22 -0.07
N TYR A 107 5.90 -5.59 1.19
CA TYR A 107 5.69 -6.95 1.64
C TYR A 107 4.68 -6.92 2.77
N SER A 108 3.71 -7.83 2.74
CA SER A 108 2.83 -8.09 3.89
C SER A 108 2.55 -9.56 4.04
N GLU A 109 2.34 -9.99 5.29
CA GLU A 109 2.05 -11.36 5.66
C GLU A 109 0.94 -11.39 6.70
N GLU A 110 0.00 -12.27 6.48
CA GLU A 110 -1.08 -12.70 7.35
C GLU A 110 -1.01 -14.23 7.49
N ASP A 111 -1.80 -14.82 8.35
CA ASP A 111 -1.81 -16.28 8.53
C ASP A 111 -2.15 -17.01 7.22
N ASP A 112 -3.06 -16.45 6.44
CA ASP A 112 -3.60 -17.03 5.21
C ASP A 112 -3.20 -16.30 3.92
N TYR A 113 -2.45 -15.19 4.01
CA TYR A 113 -2.11 -14.34 2.85
C TYR A 113 -0.71 -13.76 2.94
N ILE A 114 0.05 -13.87 1.83
CA ILE A 114 1.34 -13.20 1.67
C ILE A 114 1.27 -12.36 0.39
N SER A 115 1.66 -11.09 0.48
CA SER A 115 1.70 -10.17 -0.66
C SER A 115 3.09 -9.56 -0.85
N ARG A 116 3.55 -9.50 -2.10
CA ARG A 116 4.77 -8.82 -2.53
C ARG A 116 4.43 -7.82 -3.60
N GLY A 117 4.83 -6.59 -3.43
CA GLY A 117 4.49 -5.51 -4.33
C GLY A 117 5.70 -4.76 -4.87
N LEU A 118 5.58 -4.35 -6.14
CA LEU A 118 6.45 -3.38 -6.78
C LEU A 118 5.57 -2.32 -7.45
N ALA A 119 5.76 -1.05 -7.06
CA ALA A 119 5.13 0.07 -7.74
C ALA A 119 6.18 1.01 -8.33
N LEU A 120 5.88 1.54 -9.51
CA LEU A 120 6.65 2.57 -10.19
C LEU A 120 5.71 3.71 -10.55
N SER A 121 6.11 4.94 -10.28
CA SER A 121 5.32 6.10 -10.67
C SER A 121 6.20 7.23 -11.19
N ASP A 122 5.61 8.05 -12.05
CA ASP A 122 6.19 9.31 -12.55
C ASP A 122 5.14 10.40 -12.46
N SER A 123 5.55 11.54 -11.92
CA SER A 123 4.75 12.75 -11.83
C SER A 123 5.49 13.87 -12.54
N ILE A 124 4.86 14.44 -13.59
CA ILE A 124 5.47 15.42 -14.47
C ILE A 124 4.82 16.78 -14.20
N GLU A 125 5.62 17.76 -13.79
CA GLU A 125 5.18 19.12 -13.56
C GLU A 125 5.34 19.96 -14.84
N LEU A 126 4.23 20.53 -15.33
CA LEU A 126 4.15 21.34 -16.54
C LEU A 126 3.54 22.71 -16.24
N ASN A 127 3.70 23.66 -17.18
CA ASN A 127 3.10 24.99 -17.09
C ASN A 127 3.43 25.72 -15.78
N ASP A 128 4.71 25.85 -15.46
CA ASP A 128 5.17 26.43 -14.18
C ASP A 128 4.51 25.78 -12.95
N LYS A 129 4.39 24.43 -12.96
CA LYS A 129 3.77 23.59 -11.93
C LYS A 129 2.25 23.75 -11.78
N ASN A 130 1.59 24.43 -12.72
CA ASN A 130 0.13 24.55 -12.73
C ASN A 130 -0.58 23.31 -13.26
N THR A 131 0.13 22.43 -14.00
CA THR A 131 -0.38 21.18 -14.53
C THR A 131 0.52 20.03 -14.05
N THR A 132 -0.08 19.01 -13.47
CA THR A 132 0.64 17.78 -13.11
C THR A 132 0.03 16.61 -13.87
N LEU A 133 0.85 15.88 -14.61
CA LEU A 133 0.52 14.57 -15.17
C LEU A 133 1.10 13.48 -14.27
N SER A 134 0.33 12.45 -13.98
CA SER A 134 0.78 11.32 -13.16
C SER A 134 0.55 10.00 -13.88
N PHE A 135 1.54 9.12 -13.79
CA PHE A 135 1.48 7.75 -14.31
C PHE A 135 1.97 6.79 -13.24
N GLY A 136 1.40 5.60 -13.20
CA GLY A 136 1.81 4.58 -12.25
C GLY A 136 1.55 3.17 -12.78
N LEU A 137 2.41 2.26 -12.36
CA LEU A 137 2.28 0.82 -12.54
C LEU A 137 2.40 0.17 -11.17
N ASN A 138 1.55 -0.80 -10.88
CA ASN A 138 1.63 -1.60 -9.67
C ASN A 138 1.56 -3.08 -10.04
N LEU A 139 2.45 -3.87 -9.48
CA LEU A 139 2.55 -5.31 -9.66
C LEU A 139 2.46 -5.95 -8.28
N LEU A 140 1.55 -6.89 -8.10
CA LEU A 140 1.43 -7.69 -6.88
C LEU A 140 1.56 -9.16 -7.24
N ASP A 141 2.34 -9.87 -6.44
CA ASP A 141 2.48 -11.32 -6.43
C ASP A 141 2.05 -11.81 -5.06
N ASP A 142 0.90 -12.45 -5.01
CA ASP A 142 0.22 -12.86 -3.81
C ASP A 142 0.16 -14.38 -3.71
N THR A 143 0.35 -14.88 -2.49
CA THR A 143 0.15 -16.28 -2.13
C THR A 143 -1.02 -16.36 -1.15
N VAL A 144 -2.06 -17.12 -1.52
CA VAL A 144 -3.25 -17.37 -0.70
C VAL A 144 -3.13 -18.77 -0.11
N LYS A 145 -3.02 -18.88 1.21
CA LYS A 145 -2.93 -20.16 1.94
C LYS A 145 -4.34 -20.65 2.26
N VAL A 146 -4.91 -21.47 1.37
CA VAL A 146 -6.27 -22.00 1.53
C VAL A 146 -6.27 -23.17 2.50
N HIS A 147 -7.13 -23.12 3.53
CA HIS A 147 -7.23 -24.16 4.53
C HIS A 147 -7.52 -25.55 3.89
N LEU A 148 -6.72 -26.57 4.20
CA LEU A 148 -6.80 -27.95 3.68
C LEU A 148 -6.50 -28.11 2.19
N LEU A 149 -6.03 -27.10 1.48
CA LEU A 149 -5.62 -27.17 0.09
C LEU A 149 -4.17 -26.70 -0.06
N ASP A 150 -3.61 -26.91 -1.25
CA ASP A 150 -2.31 -26.33 -1.62
C ASP A 150 -2.45 -24.83 -1.77
N ASP A 151 -1.38 -24.11 -1.43
CA ASP A 151 -1.28 -22.67 -1.63
C ASP A 151 -1.63 -22.28 -3.06
N LYS A 152 -2.32 -21.16 -3.22
CA LYS A 152 -2.75 -20.62 -4.50
C LYS A 152 -2.03 -19.31 -4.78
N GLU A 153 -1.80 -19.04 -6.04
CA GLU A 153 -1.18 -17.82 -6.52
C GLU A 153 -2.25 -16.86 -7.06
N LYS A 154 -2.01 -15.57 -6.85
CA LYS A 154 -2.79 -14.48 -7.45
C LYS A 154 -1.83 -13.40 -7.88
N ASN A 155 -1.96 -12.94 -9.12
CA ASN A 155 -1.18 -11.86 -9.69
C ASN A 155 -2.09 -10.67 -10.00
N SER A 156 -1.64 -9.47 -9.65
CA SER A 156 -2.35 -8.24 -9.95
C SER A 156 -1.44 -7.27 -10.69
N PHE A 157 -2.01 -6.60 -11.67
CA PHE A 157 -1.39 -5.53 -12.43
C PHE A 157 -2.35 -4.35 -12.48
N ASP A 158 -1.89 -3.18 -12.01
CA ASP A 158 -2.65 -1.95 -12.11
C ASP A 158 -1.87 -0.90 -12.91
N PHE A 159 -2.58 -0.22 -13.79
CA PHE A 159 -2.11 0.98 -14.47
C PHE A 159 -2.91 2.19 -13.98
N PHE A 160 -2.22 3.22 -13.58
CA PHE A 160 -2.79 4.49 -13.16
C PHE A 160 -2.33 5.62 -14.08
N THR A 161 -3.24 6.52 -14.44
CA THR A 161 -2.91 7.80 -15.06
C THR A 161 -3.81 8.90 -14.51
N GLY A 162 -3.26 10.10 -14.36
CA GLY A 162 -3.97 11.23 -13.81
C GLY A 162 -3.50 12.55 -14.38
N VAL A 163 -4.37 13.53 -14.31
CA VAL A 163 -4.07 14.93 -14.60
C VAL A 163 -4.65 15.79 -13.49
N SER A 164 -3.86 16.76 -13.03
CA SER A 164 -4.30 17.80 -12.10
C SER A 164 -3.94 19.16 -12.69
N GLN A 165 -4.90 20.10 -12.67
CA GLN A 165 -4.74 21.44 -13.22
C GLN A 165 -5.15 22.47 -12.17
N ILE A 166 -4.25 23.38 -11.84
CA ILE A 166 -4.56 24.59 -11.07
C ILE A 166 -5.18 25.58 -12.04
N ILE A 167 -6.45 25.92 -11.85
CA ILE A 167 -7.18 26.90 -12.66
C ILE A 167 -6.95 28.31 -12.12
N ASP A 168 -7.03 28.44 -10.80
CA ASP A 168 -6.76 29.67 -10.06
C ASP A 168 -6.33 29.37 -8.61
N LYS A 169 -6.09 30.42 -7.81
CA LYS A 169 -5.62 30.29 -6.42
C LYS A 169 -6.56 29.51 -5.47
N ASN A 170 -7.80 29.25 -5.88
CA ASN A 170 -8.82 28.59 -5.06
C ASN A 170 -9.35 27.31 -5.72
N THR A 171 -8.99 27.06 -6.99
CA THR A 171 -9.60 25.99 -7.79
C THR A 171 -8.55 25.06 -8.40
N VAL A 172 -8.64 23.79 -8.09
CA VAL A 172 -7.88 22.71 -8.74
C VAL A 172 -8.88 21.71 -9.31
N VAL A 173 -8.64 21.28 -10.55
CA VAL A 173 -9.43 20.22 -11.21
C VAL A 173 -8.52 19.03 -11.44
N SER A 174 -8.98 17.84 -11.06
CA SER A 174 -8.23 16.59 -11.26
C SER A 174 -9.12 15.53 -11.88
N ALA A 175 -8.53 14.72 -12.76
CA ALA A 175 -9.15 13.52 -13.31
C ALA A 175 -8.15 12.36 -13.25
N ASN A 176 -8.63 11.18 -12.82
CA ASN A 176 -7.80 9.99 -12.67
C ASN A 176 -8.50 8.79 -13.31
N LEU A 177 -7.69 7.90 -13.88
CA LEU A 177 -8.12 6.61 -14.41
C LEU A 177 -7.19 5.52 -13.86
N THR A 178 -7.79 4.47 -13.33
CA THR A 178 -7.07 3.25 -12.94
C THR A 178 -7.66 2.05 -13.69
N LEU A 179 -6.81 1.20 -14.25
CA LEU A 179 -7.17 -0.05 -14.89
C LEU A 179 -6.44 -1.17 -14.15
N GLY A 180 -7.20 -2.10 -13.58
CA GLY A 180 -6.67 -3.24 -12.83
C GLY A 180 -6.99 -4.56 -13.53
N PHE A 181 -6.01 -5.49 -13.52
CA PHE A 181 -6.12 -6.84 -14.02
C PHE A 181 -5.65 -7.79 -12.94
N ASN A 182 -6.48 -8.79 -12.62
CA ASN A 182 -6.15 -9.82 -11.65
C ASN A 182 -6.27 -11.18 -12.33
N ASP A 183 -5.32 -12.07 -12.06
CA ASP A 183 -5.29 -13.45 -12.53
C ASP A 183 -4.92 -14.38 -11.40
N GLY A 184 -5.47 -15.60 -11.39
CA GLY A 184 -5.22 -16.60 -10.38
C GLY A 184 -6.39 -16.83 -9.44
N TYR A 185 -6.12 -17.06 -8.15
CA TYR A 185 -7.14 -17.37 -7.16
C TYR A 185 -7.81 -16.09 -6.64
N LEU A 186 -9.08 -15.88 -7.01
CA LEU A 186 -9.84 -14.66 -6.69
C LEU A 186 -10.95 -14.88 -5.64
N ASN A 187 -11.03 -16.07 -5.05
CA ASN A 187 -11.99 -16.37 -4.00
C ASN A 187 -11.40 -16.00 -2.62
N ASP A 188 -12.29 -15.87 -1.65
CA ASP A 188 -11.91 -15.73 -0.25
C ASP A 188 -11.21 -17.00 0.26
N ALA A 189 -10.14 -16.87 1.05
CA ALA A 189 -9.40 -17.99 1.62
C ALA A 189 -10.27 -18.85 2.57
N TYR A 190 -11.29 -18.24 3.17
CA TYR A 190 -12.24 -18.89 4.09
C TYR A 190 -13.45 -19.51 3.41
N GLU A 191 -13.71 -19.22 2.12
CA GLU A 191 -14.78 -19.84 1.35
C GLU A 191 -14.28 -21.13 0.70
N VAL A 192 -14.57 -22.25 1.33
CA VAL A 192 -14.45 -23.59 0.71
C VAL A 192 -15.73 -23.86 -0.06
N VAL A 193 -15.68 -23.73 -1.40
CA VAL A 193 -16.78 -24.08 -2.30
C VAL A 193 -16.69 -25.55 -2.71
#